data_15596c6196b00ee853dbb4bd6c966b99
#
_entry.id   15596c6196b00ee853dbb4bd6c966b99
#
_cell.length_a   1.000
_cell.length_b   1.000
_cell.length_c   1.000
_cell.angle_alpha   90.00
_cell.angle_beta   90.00
_cell.angle_gamma   90.00
#
_symmetry.space_group_name_H-M   'P 1'
#
loop_
_entity.id
_entity.type
_entity.pdbx_description
1 polymer ?
#
loop_
_entity_poly.entity_id
_entity_poly.type
_entity_poly.pdbx_seq_one_letter_code
_entity_poly.pdbx_strand_id
1 'polypeptide(L)'
;MYLCSMVFVYPYRRSPDHFDILQSIAWIKRVYPEAIIYTIGDAVPGALNIPCTQYNNIRGIDVTNRILTFARTIGGEFVYMNDDFYISEKWCPDIAYFKGILEINANHPPHYQEAARNTAEFLMHNKFPLNNYECHQPVKMNSAKLIKLFDQINWQDGNHFIKSIYLNVYKCNAQPGENVKLHRPDVTKASEFLRIYGCFSTGEAFLSKAGVDFLKRGLSLL
;
A
#
# COMPACT_ATOMS: atom_id res chain seq x y z
N MET A 1 -14.62 23.26 -11.02
CA MET A 1 -13.88 22.50 -9.99
C MET A 1 -12.90 21.59 -10.74
N TYR A 2 -11.62 21.92 -10.76
CA TYR A 2 -10.61 21.05 -11.36
C TYR A 2 -10.51 19.81 -10.46
N LEU A 3 -11.02 18.68 -10.92
CA LEU A 3 -10.75 17.38 -10.32
C LEU A 3 -9.25 17.15 -10.49
N CYS A 4 -8.47 17.39 -9.43
CA CYS A 4 -7.06 17.06 -9.42
C CYS A 4 -6.95 15.55 -9.62
N SER A 5 -6.32 15.11 -10.71
CA SER A 5 -6.18 13.69 -11.02
C SER A 5 -5.44 12.99 -9.89
N MET A 6 -6.03 11.95 -9.33
CA MET A 6 -5.41 11.18 -8.25
C MET A 6 -4.25 10.36 -8.81
N VAL A 7 -3.11 10.40 -8.13
CA VAL A 7 -1.89 9.68 -8.54
C VAL A 7 -1.76 8.42 -7.69
N PHE A 8 -1.71 7.25 -8.33
CA PHE A 8 -1.53 5.96 -7.69
C PHE A 8 -0.14 5.40 -8.02
N VAL A 9 0.57 4.90 -7.01
CA VAL A 9 1.96 4.46 -7.14
C VAL A 9 2.14 3.05 -6.60
N TYR A 10 2.58 2.16 -7.49
CA TYR A 10 2.88 0.77 -7.20
C TYR A 10 4.40 0.55 -7.19
N PRO A 11 5.04 0.26 -6.06
CA PRO A 11 6.40 -0.28 -6.04
C PRO A 11 6.33 -1.72 -6.53
N TYR A 12 6.57 -1.93 -7.82
CA TYR A 12 6.29 -3.19 -8.47
C TYR A 12 7.56 -3.91 -8.96
N ARG A 13 7.61 -5.20 -8.67
CA ARG A 13 8.57 -6.14 -9.24
C ARG A 13 7.82 -7.29 -9.89
N ARG A 14 8.23 -7.63 -11.09
CA ARG A 14 7.60 -8.67 -11.89
C ARG A 14 7.57 -10.01 -11.15
N SER A 15 6.38 -10.52 -10.93
CA SER A 15 6.08 -11.87 -10.50
C SER A 15 5.74 -12.72 -11.74
N PRO A 16 5.94 -14.05 -11.74
CA PRO A 16 5.46 -14.91 -12.81
C PRO A 16 3.98 -14.71 -13.11
N ASP A 17 3.18 -14.43 -12.07
CA ASP A 17 1.75 -14.18 -12.17
C ASP A 17 1.44 -12.68 -11.99
N HIS A 18 1.43 -11.94 -13.12
CA HIS A 18 1.09 -10.51 -13.14
C HIS A 18 -0.40 -10.20 -12.91
N PHE A 19 -1.19 -11.20 -12.60
CA PHE A 19 -2.65 -11.07 -12.62
C PHE A 19 -3.14 -9.99 -11.66
N ASP A 20 -2.62 -9.97 -10.43
CA ASP A 20 -3.08 -9.06 -9.37
C ASP A 20 -2.96 -7.61 -9.78
N ILE A 21 -1.78 -7.18 -10.22
CA ILE A 21 -1.55 -5.78 -10.57
C ILE A 21 -2.38 -5.34 -11.78
N LEU A 22 -2.57 -6.21 -12.78
CA LEU A 22 -3.40 -5.87 -13.94
C LEU A 22 -4.86 -5.68 -13.54
N GLN A 23 -5.39 -6.52 -12.63
CA GLN A 23 -6.75 -6.37 -12.10
C GLN A 23 -6.87 -5.14 -11.22
N SER A 24 -5.88 -4.88 -10.36
CA SER A 24 -5.86 -3.68 -9.50
C SER A 24 -5.85 -2.39 -10.34
N ILE A 25 -5.01 -2.31 -11.39
CA ILE A 25 -4.98 -1.17 -12.30
C ILE A 25 -6.31 -1.00 -13.05
N ALA A 26 -6.87 -2.09 -13.58
CA ALA A 26 -8.15 -2.05 -14.27
C ALA A 26 -9.28 -1.58 -13.33
N TRP A 27 -9.25 -2.04 -12.09
CA TRP A 27 -10.20 -1.63 -11.06
C TRP A 27 -10.09 -0.14 -10.74
N ILE A 28 -8.87 0.37 -10.52
CA ILE A 28 -8.65 1.81 -10.27
C ILE A 28 -9.14 2.65 -11.44
N LYS A 29 -8.81 2.28 -12.67
CA LYS A 29 -9.23 3.03 -13.86
C LYS A 29 -10.74 3.08 -14.04
N ARG A 30 -11.44 2.08 -13.51
CA ARG A 30 -12.90 2.09 -13.53
C ARG A 30 -13.50 3.00 -12.48
N VAL A 31 -12.97 2.97 -11.24
CA VAL A 31 -13.43 3.81 -10.13
C VAL A 31 -13.00 5.27 -10.33
N TYR A 32 -11.79 5.47 -10.84
CA TYR A 32 -11.16 6.77 -11.08
C TYR A 32 -10.64 6.85 -12.53
N PRO A 33 -11.48 7.12 -13.53
CA PRO A 33 -11.09 7.12 -14.94
C PRO A 33 -9.91 8.05 -15.27
N GLU A 34 -9.81 9.18 -14.57
CA GLU A 34 -8.76 10.18 -14.75
C GLU A 34 -7.52 9.93 -13.88
N ALA A 35 -7.43 8.77 -13.22
CA ALA A 35 -6.28 8.42 -12.39
C ALA A 35 -4.99 8.31 -13.21
N ILE A 36 -3.94 8.91 -12.67
CA ILE A 36 -2.57 8.71 -13.18
C ILE A 36 -1.95 7.57 -12.37
N ILE A 37 -1.50 6.52 -13.03
CA ILE A 37 -0.96 5.33 -12.38
C ILE A 37 0.51 5.18 -12.76
N TYR A 38 1.37 5.02 -11.74
CA TYR A 38 2.78 4.73 -11.90
C TYR A 38 3.14 3.35 -11.34
N THR A 39 3.99 2.63 -12.07
CA THR A 39 4.77 1.51 -11.52
C THR A 39 6.21 1.94 -11.35
N ILE A 40 6.81 1.61 -10.19
CA ILE A 40 8.21 1.92 -9.89
C ILE A 40 8.97 0.59 -9.83
N GLY A 41 9.83 0.38 -10.80
CA GLY A 41 10.55 -0.86 -11.07
C GLY A 41 10.17 -1.42 -12.43
N ASP A 42 9.43 -2.52 -12.47
CA ASP A 42 9.06 -3.16 -13.72
C ASP A 42 7.82 -2.51 -14.35
N ALA A 43 7.82 -2.43 -15.69
CA ALA A 43 6.73 -1.87 -16.45
C ALA A 43 5.51 -2.80 -16.48
N VAL A 44 4.32 -2.20 -16.40
CA VAL A 44 3.02 -2.88 -16.48
C VAL A 44 2.12 -2.17 -17.50
N PRO A 45 1.41 -2.89 -18.37
CA PRO A 45 0.45 -2.28 -19.28
C PRO A 45 -0.60 -1.44 -18.54
N GLY A 46 -0.87 -0.26 -19.07
CA GLY A 46 -1.87 0.64 -18.49
C GLY A 46 -1.36 1.58 -17.39
N ALA A 47 -0.08 1.53 -17.04
CA ALA A 47 0.59 2.45 -16.12
C ALA A 47 1.80 3.13 -16.78
N LEU A 48 2.15 4.32 -16.29
CA LEU A 48 3.44 4.95 -16.55
C LEU A 48 4.51 4.22 -15.74
N ASN A 49 5.73 4.10 -16.29
CA ASN A 49 6.80 3.39 -15.61
C ASN A 49 7.98 4.30 -15.27
N ILE A 50 8.47 4.20 -14.04
CA ILE A 50 9.77 4.72 -13.63
C ILE A 50 10.67 3.51 -13.37
N PRO A 51 11.65 3.24 -14.22
CA PRO A 51 12.58 2.14 -14.01
C PRO A 51 13.34 2.30 -12.69
N CYS A 52 13.37 1.24 -11.89
CA CYS A 52 14.10 1.20 -10.64
C CYS A 52 14.67 -0.20 -10.45
N THR A 53 15.98 -0.33 -10.47
CA THR A 53 16.64 -1.60 -10.23
C THR A 53 16.44 -2.06 -8.79
N GLN A 54 16.49 -3.36 -8.58
CA GLN A 54 16.42 -3.90 -7.24
C GLN A 54 17.59 -3.38 -6.41
N TYR A 55 17.27 -2.71 -5.30
CA TYR A 55 18.27 -2.15 -4.40
C TYR A 55 18.77 -3.19 -3.38
N ASN A 56 17.85 -4.01 -2.85
CA ASN A 56 18.15 -4.98 -1.80
C ASN A 56 17.30 -6.25 -1.98
N ASN A 57 17.78 -7.38 -1.45
CA ASN A 57 17.01 -8.64 -1.42
C ASN A 57 15.93 -8.65 -0.34
N ILE A 58 16.00 -7.75 0.66
CA ILE A 58 14.97 -7.56 1.67
C ILE A 58 13.85 -6.73 1.05
N ARG A 59 12.67 -7.35 0.89
CA ARG A 59 11.52 -6.75 0.19
C ARG A 59 11.14 -5.37 0.74
N GLY A 60 11.15 -5.17 2.05
CA GLY A 60 10.76 -3.88 2.64
C GLY A 60 11.73 -2.75 2.30
N ILE A 61 13.04 -3.03 2.29
CA ILE A 61 14.08 -2.05 1.89
C ILE A 61 13.91 -1.71 0.40
N ASP A 62 13.70 -2.71 -0.46
CA ASP A 62 13.51 -2.50 -1.89
C ASP A 62 12.23 -1.70 -2.20
N VAL A 63 11.14 -1.98 -1.50
CA VAL A 63 9.88 -1.21 -1.60
C VAL A 63 10.10 0.24 -1.16
N THR A 64 10.81 0.46 -0.05
CA THR A 64 11.15 1.82 0.44
C THR A 64 11.96 2.58 -0.60
N ASN A 65 12.99 1.96 -1.20
CA ASN A 65 13.77 2.56 -2.27
C ASN A 65 12.90 2.99 -3.46
N ARG A 66 11.98 2.14 -3.91
CA ARG A 66 11.09 2.43 -5.05
C ARG A 66 10.16 3.60 -4.76
N ILE A 67 9.55 3.63 -3.58
CA ILE A 67 8.65 4.73 -3.22
C ILE A 67 9.41 6.05 -3.06
N LEU A 68 10.62 6.03 -2.49
CA LEU A 68 11.49 7.20 -2.44
C LEU A 68 11.96 7.64 -3.83
N THR A 69 12.20 6.71 -4.74
CA THR A 69 12.52 7.01 -6.16
C THR A 69 11.37 7.78 -6.79
N PHE A 70 10.11 7.32 -6.65
CA PHE A 70 8.96 8.09 -7.13
C PHE A 70 8.91 9.48 -6.49
N ALA A 71 9.00 9.55 -5.17
CA ALA A 71 8.90 10.80 -4.43
C ALA A 71 9.95 11.84 -4.87
N ARG A 72 11.17 11.41 -5.21
CA ARG A 72 12.27 12.27 -5.68
C ARG A 72 12.16 12.63 -7.16
N THR A 73 11.55 11.77 -7.99
CA THR A 73 11.48 11.94 -9.45
C THR A 73 10.28 12.78 -9.87
N ILE A 74 9.10 12.48 -9.32
CA ILE A 74 7.83 13.11 -9.70
C ILE A 74 7.36 14.10 -8.64
N GLY A 75 7.40 13.71 -7.36
CA GLY A 75 6.94 14.55 -6.27
C GLY A 75 5.42 14.58 -6.11
N GLY A 76 4.94 15.53 -5.28
CA GLY A 76 3.49 15.76 -5.06
C GLY A 76 2.83 14.80 -4.07
N GLU A 77 1.51 14.82 -4.07
CA GLU A 77 0.69 13.87 -3.32
C GLU A 77 0.41 12.63 -4.16
N PHE A 78 0.42 11.47 -3.53
CA PHE A 78 0.15 10.20 -4.20
C PHE A 78 -0.46 9.17 -3.25
N VAL A 79 -1.08 8.16 -3.81
CA VAL A 79 -1.59 6.98 -3.09
C VAL A 79 -0.62 5.83 -3.27
N TYR A 80 -0.02 5.40 -2.18
CA TYR A 80 0.81 4.20 -2.13
C TYR A 80 -0.07 2.95 -2.21
N MET A 81 0.19 2.10 -3.19
CA MET A 81 -0.54 0.88 -3.51
C MET A 81 0.35 -0.35 -3.42
N ASN A 82 -0.22 -1.47 -3.01
CA ASN A 82 0.32 -2.78 -3.37
C ASN A 82 -0.42 -3.32 -4.59
N ASP A 83 0.17 -4.31 -5.25
CA ASP A 83 -0.35 -4.97 -6.45
C ASP A 83 -1.67 -5.71 -6.25
N ASP A 84 -2.01 -6.02 -5.00
CA ASP A 84 -3.19 -6.76 -4.54
C ASP A 84 -4.30 -5.87 -3.91
N PHE A 85 -4.25 -4.54 -4.09
CA PHE A 85 -5.24 -3.61 -3.51
C PHE A 85 -6.36 -3.27 -4.49
N TYR A 86 -7.61 -3.29 -3.97
CA TYR A 86 -8.84 -2.93 -4.68
C TYR A 86 -9.59 -1.87 -3.88
N ILE A 87 -10.02 -0.81 -4.55
CA ILE A 87 -10.69 0.33 -3.92
C ILE A 87 -12.05 0.59 -4.58
N SER A 88 -12.98 1.17 -3.83
CA SER A 88 -14.27 1.66 -4.34
C SER A 88 -14.35 3.19 -4.25
N GLU A 89 -15.41 3.77 -4.77
CA GLU A 89 -15.71 5.21 -4.62
C GLU A 89 -15.83 5.66 -3.16
N LYS A 90 -16.10 4.72 -2.24
CA LYS A 90 -16.21 5.00 -0.80
C LYS A 90 -14.86 5.11 -0.10
N TRP A 91 -13.77 4.72 -0.76
CA TRP A 91 -12.46 4.86 -0.16
C TRP A 91 -12.11 6.35 0.02
N CYS A 92 -11.77 6.70 1.27
CA CYS A 92 -11.40 8.06 1.62
C CYS A 92 -9.88 8.16 1.82
N PRO A 93 -9.14 8.87 0.95
CA PRO A 93 -7.69 8.98 1.05
C PRO A 93 -7.20 9.72 2.31
N ASP A 94 -8.07 10.47 2.98
CA ASP A 94 -7.73 11.26 4.16
C ASP A 94 -7.98 10.50 5.48
N ILE A 95 -8.51 9.26 5.42
CA ILE A 95 -8.68 8.39 6.57
C ILE A 95 -7.66 7.26 6.51
N ALA A 96 -6.92 7.07 7.60
CA ALA A 96 -6.02 5.92 7.77
C ALA A 96 -6.52 5.03 8.90
N TYR A 97 -6.60 3.73 8.64
CA TYR A 97 -7.02 2.76 9.65
C TYR A 97 -5.83 2.04 10.25
N PHE A 98 -5.87 1.81 11.58
CA PHE A 98 -4.84 1.07 12.31
C PHE A 98 -5.45 -0.10 13.10
N LYS A 99 -4.72 -1.19 13.21
CA LYS A 99 -5.16 -2.44 13.86
C LYS A 99 -4.58 -2.63 15.27
N GLY A 100 -4.60 -1.58 16.09
CA GLY A 100 -4.03 -1.60 17.44
C GLY A 100 -2.59 -1.09 17.50
N ILE A 101 -1.87 -1.46 18.52
CA ILE A 101 -0.47 -1.05 18.76
C ILE A 101 0.48 -1.92 17.93
N LEU A 102 1.58 -1.33 17.48
CA LEU A 102 2.64 -2.04 16.78
C LEU A 102 3.38 -2.96 17.76
N GLU A 103 3.19 -4.25 17.61
CA GLU A 103 3.80 -5.29 18.44
C GLU A 103 4.76 -6.16 17.62
N ILE A 104 5.81 -6.68 18.29
CA ILE A 104 6.73 -7.65 17.72
C ILE A 104 6.17 -9.04 18.00
N ASN A 105 5.62 -9.68 16.98
CA ASN A 105 5.06 -11.03 17.12
C ASN A 105 6.10 -12.08 16.69
N ALA A 106 6.49 -12.96 17.61
CA ALA A 106 7.46 -14.02 17.39
C ALA A 106 7.04 -15.03 16.30
N ASN A 107 5.75 -15.13 15.98
CA ASN A 107 5.25 -16.02 14.92
C ASN A 107 5.39 -15.42 13.51
N HIS A 108 5.80 -14.16 13.39
CA HIS A 108 6.06 -13.54 12.08
C HIS A 108 7.45 -13.93 11.56
N PRO A 109 7.66 -13.93 10.23
CA PRO A 109 8.99 -14.13 9.64
C PRO A 109 10.02 -13.13 10.19
N PRO A 110 11.31 -13.53 10.31
CA PRO A 110 12.37 -12.69 10.91
C PRO A 110 12.45 -11.27 10.33
N HIS A 111 12.35 -11.14 9.01
CA HIS A 111 12.40 -9.83 8.34
C HIS A 111 11.20 -8.91 8.70
N TYR A 112 10.04 -9.51 9.03
CA TYR A 112 8.87 -8.77 9.49
C TYR A 112 9.02 -8.34 10.96
N GLN A 113 9.60 -9.22 11.80
CA GLN A 113 9.93 -8.88 13.18
C GLN A 113 10.97 -7.75 13.26
N GLU A 114 11.98 -7.78 12.39
CA GLU A 114 12.97 -6.71 12.25
C GLU A 114 12.29 -5.39 11.87
N ALA A 115 11.43 -5.39 10.85
CA ALA A 115 10.71 -4.19 10.43
C ALA A 115 9.85 -3.62 11.57
N ALA A 116 9.15 -4.48 12.33
CA ALA A 116 8.37 -4.06 13.49
C ALA A 116 9.24 -3.43 14.57
N ARG A 117 10.38 -4.06 14.90
CA ARG A 117 11.33 -3.57 15.91
C ARG A 117 11.90 -2.21 15.51
N ASN A 118 12.50 -2.10 14.34
CA ASN A 118 13.13 -0.87 13.86
C ASN A 118 12.11 0.27 13.78
N THR A 119 10.89 -0.02 13.34
CA THR A 119 9.80 0.96 13.31
C THR A 119 9.40 1.41 14.71
N ALA A 120 9.22 0.47 15.65
CA ALA A 120 8.86 0.79 17.03
C ALA A 120 9.95 1.60 17.73
N GLU A 121 11.22 1.22 17.57
CA GLU A 121 12.38 1.94 18.13
C GLU A 121 12.44 3.38 17.63
N PHE A 122 12.29 3.61 16.32
CA PHE A 122 12.25 4.96 15.74
C PHE A 122 11.11 5.79 16.32
N LEU A 123 9.89 5.23 16.36
CA LEU A 123 8.71 5.94 16.85
C LEU A 123 8.82 6.26 18.35
N MET A 124 9.28 5.33 19.18
CA MET A 124 9.47 5.52 20.61
C MET A 124 10.55 6.59 20.90
N HIS A 125 11.70 6.49 20.21
CA HIS A 125 12.80 7.46 20.38
C HIS A 125 12.34 8.90 20.12
N ASN A 126 11.47 9.06 19.12
CA ASN A 126 10.95 10.37 18.71
C ASN A 126 9.60 10.73 19.36
N LYS A 127 9.11 9.94 20.32
CA LYS A 127 7.86 10.17 21.06
C LYS A 127 6.60 10.24 20.15
N PHE A 128 6.60 9.50 19.06
CA PHE A 128 5.43 9.33 18.20
C PHE A 128 4.52 8.20 18.69
N PRO A 129 3.23 8.19 18.31
CA PRO A 129 2.35 7.05 18.56
C PRO A 129 2.90 5.73 17.95
N LEU A 130 2.44 4.60 18.49
CA LEU A 130 2.84 3.25 18.03
C LEU A 130 1.68 2.53 17.31
N ASN A 131 0.86 3.26 16.57
CA ASN A 131 -0.24 2.66 15.83
C ASN A 131 0.28 1.77 14.70
N ASN A 132 -0.30 0.56 14.56
CA ASN A 132 0.04 -0.38 13.51
C ASN A 132 -0.83 -0.15 12.26
N TYR A 133 -0.27 0.48 11.23
CA TYR A 133 -0.95 0.76 9.97
C TYR A 133 -0.74 -0.31 8.88
N GLU A 134 -0.18 -1.46 9.24
CA GLU A 134 0.00 -2.58 8.28
C GLU A 134 -1.32 -3.36 8.08
N CYS A 135 -2.37 -2.63 7.71
CA CYS A 135 -3.74 -3.14 7.51
C CYS A 135 -4.05 -3.54 6.07
N HIS A 136 -3.03 -3.65 5.19
CA HIS A 136 -3.19 -3.95 3.76
C HIS A 136 -4.16 -2.99 3.04
N GLN A 137 -4.03 -1.70 3.35
CA GLN A 137 -4.83 -0.62 2.76
C GLN A 137 -3.96 0.35 1.97
N PRO A 138 -4.51 1.00 0.93
CA PRO A 138 -3.88 2.14 0.28
C PRO A 138 -3.64 3.28 1.26
N VAL A 139 -2.57 4.05 1.04
CA VAL A 139 -2.23 5.18 1.92
C VAL A 139 -1.87 6.39 1.08
N LYS A 140 -2.54 7.51 1.34
CA LYS A 140 -2.16 8.80 0.75
C LYS A 140 -0.91 9.34 1.43
N MET A 141 0.08 9.69 0.64
CA MET A 141 1.36 10.23 1.08
C MET A 141 1.72 11.52 0.33
N ASN A 142 2.56 12.34 0.95
CA ASN A 142 3.16 13.52 0.32
C ASN A 142 4.67 13.29 0.16
N SER A 143 5.19 13.47 -1.04
CA SER A 143 6.56 13.18 -1.41
C SER A 143 7.59 13.97 -0.57
N ALA A 144 7.38 15.26 -0.37
CA ALA A 144 8.31 16.10 0.40
C ALA A 144 8.38 15.66 1.87
N LYS A 145 7.21 15.33 2.47
CA LYS A 145 7.14 14.78 3.83
C LYS A 145 7.84 13.43 3.92
N LEU A 146 7.62 12.56 2.94
CA LEU A 146 8.22 11.23 2.91
C LEU A 146 9.75 11.30 2.81
N ILE A 147 10.27 12.10 1.89
CA ILE A 147 11.73 12.31 1.73
C ILE A 147 12.32 12.84 3.05
N LYS A 148 11.76 13.93 3.59
CA LYS A 148 12.24 14.51 4.85
C LYS A 148 12.27 13.52 6.00
N LEU A 149 11.29 12.62 6.07
CA LEU A 149 11.20 11.58 7.09
C LEU A 149 12.29 10.52 6.92
N PHE A 150 12.42 9.98 5.71
CA PHE A 150 13.35 8.90 5.43
C PHE A 150 14.82 9.35 5.30
N ASP A 151 15.09 10.63 5.14
CA ASP A 151 16.44 11.20 5.29
C ASP A 151 16.93 11.17 6.77
N GLN A 152 16.02 10.96 7.74
CA GLN A 152 16.35 10.83 9.18
C GLN A 152 16.42 9.35 9.63
N ILE A 153 16.16 8.40 8.75
CA ILE A 153 16.11 6.96 9.04
C ILE A 153 17.16 6.25 8.21
N ASN A 154 17.99 5.41 8.87
CA ASN A 154 18.93 4.55 8.15
C ASN A 154 18.18 3.35 7.51
N TRP A 155 17.31 3.66 6.55
CA TRP A 155 16.44 2.67 5.90
C TRP A 155 17.20 1.73 4.96
N GLN A 156 18.43 2.09 4.56
CA GLN A 156 19.27 1.25 3.69
C GLN A 156 19.80 0.01 4.39
N ASP A 157 20.07 0.13 5.70
CA ASP A 157 20.66 -0.94 6.51
C ASP A 157 19.63 -1.68 7.37
N GLY A 158 18.38 -1.19 7.44
CA GLY A 158 17.33 -1.78 8.26
C GLY A 158 15.95 -1.73 7.61
N ASN A 159 15.23 -2.85 7.74
CA ASN A 159 13.85 -2.94 7.25
C ASN A 159 12.89 -2.15 8.16
N HIS A 160 11.93 -1.42 7.56
CA HIS A 160 10.95 -0.60 8.29
C HIS A 160 9.56 -0.73 7.66
N PHE A 161 8.51 -0.49 8.46
CA PHE A 161 7.15 -0.35 7.98
C PHE A 161 6.87 1.09 7.53
N ILE A 162 7.05 1.36 6.25
CA ILE A 162 6.93 2.69 5.66
C ILE A 162 5.60 3.38 5.96
N LYS A 163 4.48 2.64 5.91
CA LYS A 163 3.15 3.17 6.22
C LYS A 163 3.03 3.55 7.69
N SER A 164 3.45 2.64 8.58
CA SER A 164 3.35 2.86 10.03
C SER A 164 4.23 4.03 10.48
N ILE A 165 5.45 4.17 9.96
CA ILE A 165 6.28 5.34 10.28
C ILE A 165 5.62 6.62 9.77
N TYR A 166 5.27 6.67 8.47
CA TYR A 166 4.73 7.88 7.86
C TYR A 166 3.45 8.39 8.56
N LEU A 167 2.51 7.47 8.82
CA LEU A 167 1.20 7.83 9.37
C LEU A 167 1.26 8.20 10.87
N ASN A 168 2.15 7.58 11.66
CA ASN A 168 2.36 7.98 13.05
C ASN A 168 3.02 9.37 13.17
N VAL A 169 3.96 9.70 12.27
CA VAL A 169 4.66 10.99 12.29
C VAL A 169 3.76 12.13 11.82
N TYR A 170 3.02 11.94 10.73
CA TYR A 170 2.24 13.02 10.11
C TYR A 170 0.78 13.07 10.52
N LYS A 171 0.36 12.24 11.48
CA LYS A 171 -0.95 12.29 12.13
C LYS A 171 -2.11 12.54 11.16
N CYS A 172 -2.33 11.59 10.27
CA CYS A 172 -3.55 11.59 9.46
C CYS A 172 -4.79 11.40 10.35
N ASN A 173 -5.97 11.56 9.78
CA ASN A 173 -7.23 11.21 10.46
C ASN A 173 -7.26 9.68 10.68
N ALA A 174 -6.75 9.25 11.85
CA ALA A 174 -6.55 7.86 12.20
C ALA A 174 -7.78 7.28 12.89
N GLN A 175 -8.23 6.13 12.43
CA GLN A 175 -9.36 5.41 13.02
C GLN A 175 -8.98 3.95 13.30
N PRO A 176 -9.52 3.34 14.37
CA PRO A 176 -9.42 1.91 14.57
C PRO A 176 -10.04 1.15 13.39
N GLY A 177 -9.39 0.08 12.98
CA GLY A 177 -9.85 -0.76 11.88
C GLY A 177 -9.23 -2.14 11.95
N GLU A 178 -9.46 -2.93 10.92
CA GLU A 178 -8.92 -4.28 10.82
C GLU A 178 -8.05 -4.47 9.58
N ASN A 179 -7.37 -5.61 9.52
CA ASN A 179 -6.64 -6.01 8.31
C ASN A 179 -7.63 -6.44 7.22
N VAL A 180 -7.66 -5.72 6.11
CA VAL A 180 -8.60 -5.98 5.01
C VAL A 180 -8.08 -7.02 4.00
N LYS A 181 -7.05 -7.80 4.35
CA LYS A 181 -6.50 -8.84 3.49
C LYS A 181 -7.35 -10.13 3.54
N LEU A 182 -7.80 -10.55 2.38
CA LEU A 182 -8.55 -11.79 2.18
C LEU A 182 -7.61 -12.89 1.66
N HIS A 183 -7.33 -13.88 2.49
CA HIS A 183 -6.47 -15.00 2.11
C HIS A 183 -7.19 -16.05 1.26
N ARG A 184 -8.53 -16.06 1.28
CA ARG A 184 -9.39 -16.99 0.50
C ARG A 184 -10.51 -16.21 -0.16
N PRO A 185 -11.12 -16.74 -1.24
CA PRO A 185 -12.27 -16.11 -1.89
C PRO A 185 -13.46 -16.04 -0.94
N ASP A 186 -13.64 -14.91 -0.30
CA ASP A 186 -14.81 -14.57 0.51
C ASP A 186 -15.44 -13.30 -0.07
N VAL A 187 -16.42 -13.51 -0.96
CA VAL A 187 -17.13 -12.44 -1.65
C VAL A 187 -17.93 -11.58 -0.67
N THR A 188 -18.51 -12.19 0.36
CA THR A 188 -19.29 -11.48 1.37
C THR A 188 -18.38 -10.53 2.16
N LYS A 189 -17.24 -11.05 2.63
CA LYS A 189 -16.28 -10.24 3.37
C LYS A 189 -15.63 -9.16 2.50
N ALA A 190 -15.35 -9.44 1.22
CA ALA A 190 -14.86 -8.43 0.28
C ALA A 190 -15.87 -7.28 0.12
N SER A 191 -17.14 -7.60 -0.06
CA SER A 191 -18.23 -6.61 -0.16
C SER A 191 -18.39 -5.81 1.13
N GLU A 192 -18.25 -6.46 2.29
CA GLU A 192 -18.26 -5.79 3.59
C GLU A 192 -17.10 -4.79 3.72
N PHE A 193 -15.89 -5.19 3.37
CA PHE A 193 -14.70 -4.32 3.40
C PHE A 193 -14.83 -3.12 2.45
N LEU A 194 -15.33 -3.32 1.23
CA LEU A 194 -15.65 -2.21 0.31
C LEU A 194 -16.68 -1.25 0.89
N ARG A 195 -17.67 -1.77 1.63
CA ARG A 195 -18.70 -0.94 2.26
C ARG A 195 -18.18 -0.13 3.44
N ILE A 196 -17.32 -0.73 4.29
CA ILE A 196 -16.84 -0.13 5.55
C ILE A 196 -15.59 0.72 5.32
N TYR A 197 -14.59 0.15 4.64
CA TYR A 197 -13.26 0.76 4.47
C TYR A 197 -13.04 1.34 3.07
N GLY A 198 -13.95 1.07 2.14
CA GLY A 198 -13.80 1.42 0.73
C GLY A 198 -12.73 0.64 -0.01
N CYS A 199 -12.09 -0.34 0.62
CA CYS A 199 -11.02 -1.12 0.00
C CYS A 199 -10.91 -2.52 0.60
N PHE A 200 -10.27 -3.44 -0.14
CA PHE A 200 -9.78 -4.74 0.34
C PHE A 200 -8.48 -5.12 -0.38
N SER A 201 -7.81 -6.13 0.12
CA SER A 201 -6.60 -6.73 -0.47
C SER A 201 -6.77 -8.24 -0.60
N THR A 202 -6.09 -8.84 -1.58
CA THR A 202 -6.13 -10.28 -1.81
C THR A 202 -4.81 -10.96 -1.43
N GLY A 203 -4.87 -12.22 -1.04
CA GLY A 203 -3.71 -13.10 -0.95
C GLY A 203 -3.70 -14.10 -2.11
N GLU A 204 -2.61 -14.82 -2.30
CA GLU A 204 -2.43 -15.77 -3.42
C GLU A 204 -3.57 -16.78 -3.55
N ALA A 205 -4.06 -17.33 -2.43
CA ALA A 205 -5.16 -18.29 -2.45
C ALA A 205 -6.52 -17.67 -2.81
N PHE A 206 -6.65 -16.33 -2.81
CA PHE A 206 -7.85 -15.64 -3.31
C PHE A 206 -7.97 -15.79 -4.82
N LEU A 207 -6.88 -15.93 -5.56
CA LEU A 207 -6.84 -16.00 -7.02
C LEU A 207 -7.30 -17.35 -7.60
N SER A 208 -8.02 -18.16 -6.82
CA SER A 208 -8.79 -19.27 -7.36
C SER A 208 -9.82 -18.79 -8.38
N LYS A 209 -10.38 -19.71 -9.19
CA LYS A 209 -11.41 -19.38 -10.19
C LYS A 209 -12.54 -18.51 -9.62
N ALA A 210 -13.02 -18.82 -8.40
CA ALA A 210 -14.10 -18.07 -7.75
C ALA A 210 -13.70 -16.63 -7.43
N GLY A 211 -12.48 -16.39 -6.93
CA GLY A 211 -11.97 -15.05 -6.64
C GLY A 211 -11.73 -14.23 -7.91
N VAL A 212 -11.15 -14.85 -8.94
CA VAL A 212 -10.97 -14.22 -10.26
C VAL A 212 -12.31 -13.81 -10.88
N ASP A 213 -13.29 -14.70 -10.82
CA ASP A 213 -14.65 -14.42 -11.33
C ASP A 213 -15.35 -13.31 -10.52
N PHE A 214 -15.06 -13.21 -9.21
CA PHE A 214 -15.54 -12.10 -8.39
C PHE A 214 -14.88 -10.78 -8.80
N LEU A 215 -13.55 -10.74 -8.95
CA LEU A 215 -12.85 -9.54 -9.36
C LEU A 215 -13.34 -9.03 -10.72
N LYS A 216 -13.54 -9.94 -11.69
CA LYS A 216 -14.06 -9.59 -13.01
C LYS A 216 -15.51 -9.09 -12.95
N ARG A 217 -16.37 -9.73 -12.15
CA ARG A 217 -17.77 -9.31 -11.96
C ARG A 217 -17.88 -8.05 -11.13
N GLY A 218 -17.07 -7.91 -10.08
CA GLY A 218 -17.00 -6.68 -9.29
C GLY A 218 -16.71 -5.46 -10.15
N LEU A 219 -15.86 -5.62 -11.18
CA LEU A 219 -15.68 -4.61 -12.22
C LEU A 219 -16.96 -4.32 -13.03
N SER A 220 -17.94 -5.20 -13.06
CA SER A 220 -19.20 -5.01 -13.78
C SER A 220 -20.33 -4.44 -12.91
N LEU A 221 -20.14 -4.40 -11.59
CA LEU A 221 -21.12 -3.94 -10.61
C LEU A 221 -20.80 -2.55 -10.01
N LEU A 222 -19.60 -2.01 -10.29
CA LEU A 222 -19.19 -0.64 -10.00
C LEU A 222 -19.50 0.26 -11.20
#